data_c80cb82313d6bdfb6b39d309e48172bd
#
_entry.id   c80cb82313d6bdfb6b39d309e48172bd
#
_cell.length_a   1.000
_cell.length_b   1.000
_cell.length_c   1.000
_cell.angle_alpha   90.00
_cell.angle_beta   90.00
_cell.angle_gamma   90.00
#
_symmetry.space_group_name_H-M   'P 1'
#
loop_
_entity.id
_entity.type
_entity.pdbx_description
1 polymer ?
#
loop_
_entity_poly.entity_id
_entity_poly.type
_entity_poly.pdbx_seq_one_letter_code
_entity_poly.pdbx_strand_id
1 'polypeptide(L)'
;MLFKRCTKCLIPNTRPDTHFNDEGVCSACTSYAARQHIDWSTRKAALEHLLEEQPYNGSGYDCIVPSSGGKDSTAQVLKLIELGARPLVVTASTCHLTEIGRSNIDNLARFATTIEVSPNKETRKKLNRLGLTMVGAISWPEHVSIFTTPFKMALKLGIPLIMYGENPQQEYGGPPGSELAREM
;
A
#
# COMPACT_ATOMS: atom_id res chain seq x y z
N MET A 1 -22.32 8.04 -22.90
CA MET A 1 -20.91 8.53 -22.79
C MET A 1 -20.10 7.90 -23.90
N LEU A 2 -19.41 8.69 -24.74
CA LEU A 2 -18.58 8.12 -25.81
C LEU A 2 -17.39 7.39 -25.20
N PHE A 3 -17.12 6.20 -25.68
CA PHE A 3 -15.96 5.41 -25.25
C PHE A 3 -14.68 6.07 -25.77
N LYS A 4 -13.79 6.41 -24.84
CA LYS A 4 -12.49 7.03 -25.13
C LYS A 4 -11.37 6.19 -24.51
N ARG A 5 -10.19 6.24 -25.12
CA ARG A 5 -8.96 5.64 -24.60
C ARG A 5 -7.85 6.66 -24.51
N CYS A 6 -6.98 6.50 -23.54
CA CYS A 6 -5.79 7.32 -23.42
C CYS A 6 -4.89 7.18 -24.66
N THR A 7 -4.40 8.28 -25.19
CA THR A 7 -3.49 8.28 -26.34
C THR A 7 -2.11 7.69 -26.04
N LYS A 8 -1.71 7.63 -24.74
CA LYS A 8 -0.42 7.06 -24.31
C LYS A 8 -0.50 5.61 -23.82
N CYS A 9 -1.44 5.28 -22.91
CA CYS A 9 -1.47 3.96 -22.26
C CYS A 9 -2.71 3.13 -22.59
N LEU A 10 -3.61 3.66 -23.44
CA LEU A 10 -4.83 2.99 -23.91
C LEU A 10 -5.88 2.69 -22.84
N ILE A 11 -5.69 3.14 -21.58
CA ILE A 11 -6.69 2.94 -20.52
C ILE A 11 -8.04 3.56 -20.95
N PRO A 12 -9.18 2.88 -20.74
CA PRO A 12 -10.47 3.40 -21.12
C PRO A 12 -11.02 4.39 -20.07
N ASN A 13 -11.94 5.26 -20.52
CA ASN A 13 -12.69 6.17 -19.65
C ASN A 13 -13.80 5.50 -18.82
N THR A 14 -13.87 4.18 -18.84
CA THR A 14 -14.83 3.41 -18.03
C THR A 14 -14.35 3.19 -16.61
N ARG A 15 -13.06 3.46 -16.32
CA ARG A 15 -12.54 3.38 -14.97
C ARG A 15 -12.97 4.61 -14.17
N PRO A 16 -13.49 4.44 -12.93
CA PRO A 16 -13.79 5.57 -12.05
C PRO A 16 -12.59 6.51 -11.88
N ASP A 17 -12.86 7.81 -11.79
CA ASP A 17 -11.86 8.87 -11.58
C ASP A 17 -10.74 8.96 -12.64
N THR A 18 -10.98 8.40 -13.83
CA THR A 18 -10.07 8.58 -14.97
C THR A 18 -10.45 9.83 -15.74
N HIS A 19 -9.62 10.84 -15.66
CA HIS A 19 -9.77 12.10 -16.39
C HIS A 19 -8.80 12.14 -17.56
N PHE A 20 -9.20 12.83 -18.62
CA PHE A 20 -8.38 13.03 -19.82
C PHE A 20 -8.19 14.54 -20.04
N ASN A 21 -6.95 14.95 -20.35
CA ASN A 21 -6.68 16.31 -20.78
C ASN A 21 -7.11 16.52 -22.25
N ASP A 22 -6.92 17.73 -22.76
CA ASP A 22 -7.32 18.11 -24.14
C ASP A 22 -6.58 17.29 -25.20
N GLU A 23 -5.40 16.76 -24.89
CA GLU A 23 -4.62 15.88 -25.78
C GLU A 23 -5.08 14.40 -25.71
N GLY A 24 -6.08 14.09 -24.89
CA GLY A 24 -6.57 12.73 -24.67
C GLY A 24 -5.65 11.87 -23.81
N VAL A 25 -4.74 12.47 -23.03
CA VAL A 25 -3.85 11.79 -22.10
C VAL A 25 -4.54 11.64 -20.74
N CYS A 26 -4.53 10.44 -20.17
CA CYS A 26 -5.20 10.18 -18.88
C CYS A 26 -4.41 10.74 -17.68
N SER A 27 -5.13 10.97 -16.58
CA SER A 27 -4.58 11.46 -15.32
C SER A 27 -3.42 10.60 -14.79
N ALA A 28 -3.45 9.28 -14.95
CA ALA A 28 -2.34 8.40 -14.56
C ALA A 28 -1.05 8.68 -15.37
N CYS A 29 -1.15 8.85 -16.70
CA CYS A 29 -0.01 9.20 -17.53
C CYS A 29 0.53 10.60 -17.23
N THR A 30 -0.34 11.56 -16.93
CA THR A 30 0.06 12.91 -16.51
C THR A 30 0.79 12.87 -15.17
N SER A 31 0.26 12.12 -14.19
CA SER A 31 0.90 11.92 -12.89
C SER A 31 2.25 11.22 -13.01
N TYR A 32 2.36 10.22 -13.89
CA TYR A 32 3.63 9.55 -14.14
C TYR A 32 4.68 10.50 -14.74
N ALA A 33 4.30 11.33 -15.69
CA ALA A 33 5.20 12.32 -16.28
C ALA A 33 5.69 13.35 -15.25
N ALA A 34 4.83 13.77 -14.33
CA ALA A 34 5.17 14.71 -13.27
C ALA A 34 6.25 14.17 -12.31
N ARG A 35 6.45 12.84 -12.21
CA ARG A 35 7.50 12.23 -11.36
C ARG A 35 8.93 12.65 -11.76
N GLN A 36 9.14 13.07 -13.00
CA GLN A 36 10.45 13.54 -13.48
C GLN A 36 10.89 14.85 -12.81
N HIS A 37 9.93 15.59 -12.25
CA HIS A 37 10.17 16.88 -11.59
C HIS A 37 10.26 16.77 -10.07
N ILE A 38 10.16 15.56 -9.52
CA ILE A 38 10.28 15.33 -8.07
C ILE A 38 11.75 15.39 -7.68
N ASP A 39 12.07 16.25 -6.72
CA ASP A 39 13.38 16.24 -6.05
C ASP A 39 13.44 15.06 -5.05
N TRP A 40 13.97 13.94 -5.52
CA TRP A 40 14.11 12.73 -4.73
C TRP A 40 15.11 12.88 -3.58
N SER A 41 16.08 13.81 -3.67
CA SER A 41 17.02 14.08 -2.58
C SER A 41 16.33 14.72 -1.41
N THR A 42 15.50 15.73 -1.66
CA THR A 42 14.66 16.37 -0.65
C THR A 42 13.65 15.38 -0.03
N ARG A 43 13.04 14.51 -0.85
CA ARG A 43 12.12 13.48 -0.35
C ARG A 43 12.81 12.45 0.54
N LYS A 44 14.03 12.06 0.18
CA LYS A 44 14.83 11.15 1.01
C LYS A 44 15.17 11.82 2.36
N ALA A 45 15.65 13.05 2.36
CA ALA A 45 15.96 13.78 3.58
C ALA A 45 14.72 13.94 4.48
N ALA A 46 13.55 14.22 3.91
CA ALA A 46 12.30 14.30 4.66
C ALA A 46 11.92 12.96 5.31
N LEU A 47 12.14 11.84 4.62
CA LEU A 47 11.90 10.50 5.19
C LEU A 47 12.89 10.19 6.33
N GLU A 48 14.18 10.50 6.15
CA GLU A 48 15.20 10.33 7.19
C GLU A 48 14.84 11.13 8.43
N HIS A 49 14.49 12.39 8.27
CA HIS A 49 14.04 13.26 9.37
C HIS A 49 12.78 12.72 10.07
N LEU A 50 11.78 12.26 9.31
CA LEU A 50 10.58 11.63 9.86
C LEU A 50 10.92 10.41 10.73
N LEU A 51 11.88 9.59 10.31
CA LEU A 51 12.30 8.41 11.08
C LEU A 51 13.08 8.78 12.34
N GLU A 52 13.91 9.82 12.28
CA GLU A 52 14.67 10.33 13.43
C GLU A 52 13.77 10.96 14.51
N GLU A 53 12.69 11.63 14.09
CA GLU A 53 11.75 12.29 14.99
C GLU A 53 10.77 11.33 15.69
N GLN A 54 10.78 10.02 15.36
CA GLN A 54 9.85 9.09 15.98
C GLN A 54 10.11 8.98 17.49
N PRO A 55 9.10 9.24 18.34
CA PRO A 55 9.28 9.12 19.77
C PRO A 55 9.52 7.66 20.16
N TYR A 56 10.34 7.47 21.17
CA TYR A 56 10.49 6.15 21.77
C TYR A 56 9.13 5.66 22.29
N ASN A 57 8.63 4.57 21.75
CA ASN A 57 7.29 4.04 22.01
C ASN A 57 7.29 2.76 22.89
N GLY A 58 8.45 2.34 23.38
CA GLY A 58 8.60 1.12 24.20
C GLY A 58 8.49 -0.20 23.44
N SER A 59 8.06 -0.20 22.18
CA SER A 59 7.89 -1.44 21.38
C SER A 59 9.19 -1.97 20.80
N GLY A 60 10.20 -1.11 20.66
CA GLY A 60 11.45 -1.42 19.97
C GLY A 60 11.39 -1.33 18.45
N TYR A 61 10.26 -0.88 17.88
CA TYR A 61 10.06 -0.68 16.44
C TYR A 61 9.72 0.78 16.14
N ASP A 62 10.24 1.29 15.02
CA ASP A 62 10.06 2.67 14.61
C ASP A 62 8.82 2.85 13.72
N CYS A 63 8.47 1.83 12.96
CA CYS A 63 7.30 1.84 12.09
C CYS A 63 6.73 0.44 11.83
N ILE A 64 5.50 0.39 11.35
CA ILE A 64 4.87 -0.80 10.78
C ILE A 64 4.94 -0.73 9.27
N VAL A 65 5.31 -1.85 8.62
CA VAL A 65 5.23 -2.03 7.17
C VAL A 65 4.19 -3.11 6.86
N PRO A 66 3.03 -2.75 6.30
CA PRO A 66 2.09 -3.73 5.78
C PRO A 66 2.73 -4.50 4.61
N SER A 67 2.73 -5.82 4.66
CA SER A 67 3.35 -6.60 3.59
C SER A 67 2.57 -7.87 3.26
N SER A 68 2.48 -8.15 1.98
CA SER A 68 2.02 -9.43 1.45
C SER A 68 3.16 -10.37 1.01
N GLY A 69 4.42 -9.98 1.27
CA GLY A 69 5.60 -10.65 0.71
C GLY A 69 5.88 -10.31 -0.76
N GLY A 70 5.14 -9.35 -1.33
CA GLY A 70 5.36 -8.87 -2.70
C GLY A 70 6.63 -8.03 -2.84
N LYS A 71 7.06 -7.81 -4.09
CA LYS A 71 8.31 -7.10 -4.40
C LYS A 71 8.37 -5.68 -3.81
N ASP A 72 7.27 -4.95 -3.86
CA ASP A 72 7.24 -3.53 -3.46
C ASP A 72 7.37 -3.38 -1.95
N SER A 73 6.58 -4.13 -1.17
CA SER A 73 6.69 -4.11 0.30
C SER A 73 8.02 -4.69 0.79
N THR A 74 8.58 -5.68 0.11
CA THR A 74 9.93 -6.20 0.43
C THR A 74 11.00 -5.13 0.20
N ALA A 75 10.98 -4.45 -0.95
CA ALA A 75 11.89 -3.35 -1.25
C ALA A 75 11.76 -2.21 -0.23
N GLN A 76 10.54 -1.91 0.19
CA GLN A 76 10.28 -0.90 1.23
C GLN A 76 10.89 -1.28 2.58
N VAL A 77 10.71 -2.53 3.03
CA VAL A 77 11.34 -3.02 4.28
C VAL A 77 12.86 -2.87 4.21
N LEU A 78 13.48 -3.35 3.13
CA LEU A 78 14.93 -3.26 2.95
C LEU A 78 15.41 -1.81 2.94
N LYS A 79 14.67 -0.93 2.27
CA LYS A 79 15.03 0.49 2.22
C LYS A 79 14.93 1.18 3.58
N LEU A 80 13.93 0.87 4.38
CA LEU A 80 13.81 1.39 5.74
C LEU A 80 14.95 0.91 6.63
N ILE A 81 15.36 -0.36 6.51
CA ILE A 81 16.52 -0.91 7.24
C ILE A 81 17.82 -0.20 6.82
N GLU A 82 18.03 0.06 5.52
CA GLU A 82 19.17 0.84 5.02
C GLU A 82 19.23 2.26 5.62
N LEU A 83 18.08 2.85 5.91
CA LEU A 83 17.95 4.15 6.57
C LEU A 83 18.07 4.07 8.11
N GLY A 84 18.38 2.90 8.66
CA GLY A 84 18.57 2.69 10.09
C GLY A 84 17.28 2.45 10.89
N ALA A 85 16.11 2.41 10.24
CA ALA A 85 14.85 2.13 10.90
C ALA A 85 14.71 0.65 11.29
N ARG A 86 13.92 0.38 12.32
CA ARG A 86 13.54 -0.96 12.81
C ARG A 86 12.07 -1.23 12.46
N PRO A 87 11.76 -1.68 11.23
CA PRO A 87 10.39 -1.93 10.82
C PRO A 87 9.84 -3.20 11.47
N LEU A 88 8.56 -3.16 11.88
CA LEU A 88 7.75 -4.32 12.18
C LEU A 88 6.91 -4.64 10.94
N VAL A 89 7.11 -5.80 10.34
CA VAL A 89 6.32 -6.24 9.20
C VAL A 89 5.01 -6.85 9.68
N VAL A 90 3.88 -6.38 9.14
CA VAL A 90 2.56 -6.89 9.48
C VAL A 90 1.86 -7.42 8.24
N THR A 91 1.58 -8.73 8.24
CA THR A 91 0.87 -9.42 7.17
C THR A 91 -0.56 -9.75 7.61
N ALA A 92 -1.54 -9.27 6.88
CA ALA A 92 -2.92 -9.76 7.00
C ALA A 92 -3.08 -10.97 6.06
N SER A 93 -3.18 -12.17 6.60
CA SER A 93 -3.29 -13.38 5.79
C SER A 93 -4.56 -13.40 4.97
N THR A 94 -4.41 -13.67 3.68
CA THR A 94 -5.50 -13.95 2.75
C THR A 94 -5.81 -15.46 2.70
N CYS A 95 -6.89 -15.86 2.04
CA CYS A 95 -7.40 -17.25 2.11
C CYS A 95 -6.47 -18.31 1.53
N HIS A 96 -5.76 -17.98 0.45
CA HIS A 96 -4.92 -18.95 -0.27
C HIS A 96 -3.62 -18.30 -0.73
N LEU A 97 -2.54 -18.72 -0.11
CA LEU A 97 -1.21 -18.41 -0.58
C LEU A 97 -0.70 -19.56 -1.43
N THR A 98 -0.05 -19.24 -2.54
CA THR A 98 0.78 -20.22 -3.26
C THR A 98 2.00 -20.55 -2.42
N GLU A 99 2.70 -21.65 -2.72
CA GLU A 99 3.96 -22.00 -2.05
C GLU A 99 5.00 -20.90 -2.20
N ILE A 100 5.07 -20.25 -3.37
CA ILE A 100 5.95 -19.10 -3.61
C ILE A 100 5.52 -17.91 -2.75
N GLY A 101 4.23 -17.62 -2.67
CA GLY A 101 3.71 -16.55 -1.81
C GLY A 101 4.03 -16.77 -0.35
N ARG A 102 3.92 -18.02 0.15
CA ARG A 102 4.32 -18.38 1.50
C ARG A 102 5.82 -18.17 1.71
N SER A 103 6.65 -18.68 0.80
CA SER A 103 8.10 -18.52 0.86
C SER A 103 8.54 -17.05 0.85
N ASN A 104 7.84 -16.19 0.11
CA ASN A 104 8.13 -14.76 0.10
C ASN A 104 7.86 -14.08 1.45
N ILE A 105 6.75 -14.45 2.11
CA ILE A 105 6.45 -13.93 3.47
C ILE A 105 7.49 -14.44 4.45
N ASP A 106 7.83 -15.72 4.41
CA ASP A 106 8.83 -16.34 5.30
C ASP A 106 10.23 -15.73 5.08
N ASN A 107 10.55 -15.35 3.82
CA ASN A 107 11.81 -14.67 3.51
C ASN A 107 11.92 -13.29 4.17
N LEU A 108 10.83 -12.57 4.37
CA LEU A 108 10.84 -11.28 5.07
C LEU A 108 11.29 -11.41 6.53
N ALA A 109 10.99 -12.53 7.18
CA ALA A 109 11.41 -12.80 8.55
C ALA A 109 12.94 -12.91 8.71
N ARG A 110 13.69 -13.01 7.61
CA ARG A 110 15.18 -12.97 7.62
C ARG A 110 15.72 -11.55 7.81
N PHE A 111 14.92 -10.54 7.53
CA PHE A 111 15.33 -9.13 7.52
C PHE A 111 14.69 -8.33 8.65
N ALA A 112 13.43 -8.62 9.00
CA ALA A 112 12.68 -7.90 10.01
C ALA A 112 11.75 -8.83 10.77
N THR A 113 11.36 -8.43 11.98
CA THR A 113 10.33 -9.14 12.74
C THR A 113 9.01 -9.08 12.00
N THR A 114 8.34 -10.21 11.86
CA THR A 114 7.08 -10.34 11.12
C THR A 114 5.96 -10.84 12.02
N ILE A 115 4.82 -10.17 11.97
CA ILE A 115 3.56 -10.61 12.59
C ILE A 115 2.58 -10.95 11.48
N GLU A 116 2.05 -12.17 11.49
CA GLU A 116 1.00 -12.60 10.59
C GLU A 116 -0.33 -12.74 11.33
N VAL A 117 -1.36 -12.06 10.85
CA VAL A 117 -2.71 -12.09 11.43
C VAL A 117 -3.63 -12.88 10.51
N SER A 118 -3.97 -14.09 10.94
CA SER A 118 -4.87 -14.97 10.19
C SER A 118 -6.28 -14.90 10.74
N PRO A 119 -7.29 -14.63 9.92
CA PRO A 119 -8.67 -14.66 10.35
C PRO A 119 -9.15 -16.10 10.54
N ASN A 120 -10.22 -16.28 11.33
CA ASN A 120 -10.91 -17.57 11.38
C ASN A 120 -11.42 -17.94 9.98
N LYS A 121 -11.05 -19.13 9.50
CA LYS A 121 -11.33 -19.59 8.12
C LYS A 121 -12.82 -19.67 7.79
N GLU A 122 -13.63 -20.15 8.72
CA GLU A 122 -15.08 -20.29 8.50
C GLU A 122 -15.79 -18.92 8.45
N THR A 123 -15.38 -18.02 9.34
CA THR A 123 -15.85 -16.62 9.30
C THR A 123 -15.43 -15.95 7.99
N ARG A 124 -14.21 -16.14 7.54
CA ARG A 124 -13.72 -15.59 6.28
C ARG A 124 -14.53 -16.09 5.08
N LYS A 125 -14.81 -17.41 5.00
CA LYS A 125 -15.64 -17.98 3.93
C LYS A 125 -17.04 -17.35 3.88
N LYS A 126 -17.67 -17.16 5.05
CA LYS A 126 -18.97 -16.51 5.12
C LYS A 126 -18.92 -15.06 4.64
N LEU A 127 -17.90 -14.30 5.07
CA LEU A 127 -17.72 -12.91 4.66
C LEU A 127 -17.43 -12.80 3.16
N ASN A 128 -16.63 -13.69 2.58
CA ASN A 128 -16.35 -13.70 1.13
C ASN A 128 -17.63 -13.98 0.33
N ARG A 129 -18.49 -14.90 0.79
CA ARG A 129 -19.79 -15.14 0.17
C ARG A 129 -20.68 -13.88 0.22
N LEU A 130 -20.76 -13.21 1.38
CA LEU A 130 -21.49 -11.95 1.51
C LEU A 130 -20.87 -10.85 0.65
N GLY A 131 -19.55 -10.73 0.60
CA GLY A 131 -18.86 -9.80 -0.28
C GLY A 131 -19.25 -9.99 -1.74
N LEU A 132 -19.32 -11.24 -2.21
CA LEU A 132 -19.75 -11.54 -3.56
C LEU A 132 -21.22 -11.18 -3.80
N THR A 133 -22.13 -11.58 -2.90
CA THR A 133 -23.57 -11.43 -3.11
C THR A 133 -24.09 -10.03 -2.85
N MET A 134 -23.49 -9.27 -1.92
CA MET A 134 -23.96 -7.94 -1.52
C MET A 134 -23.17 -6.79 -2.18
N VAL A 135 -21.88 -7.01 -2.44
CA VAL A 135 -20.98 -5.97 -2.97
C VAL A 135 -20.50 -6.28 -4.40
N GLY A 136 -20.65 -7.53 -4.85
CA GLY A 136 -20.14 -7.98 -6.14
C GLY A 136 -18.63 -8.24 -6.15
N ALA A 137 -17.97 -8.28 -4.96
CA ALA A 137 -16.53 -8.47 -4.84
C ALA A 137 -16.21 -9.51 -3.76
N ILE A 138 -15.80 -10.70 -4.19
CA ILE A 138 -15.46 -11.81 -3.28
C ILE A 138 -14.29 -11.46 -2.35
N SER A 139 -13.34 -10.66 -2.80
CA SER A 139 -12.15 -10.25 -2.07
C SER A 139 -12.35 -9.01 -1.16
N TRP A 140 -13.55 -8.45 -1.12
CA TRP A 140 -13.85 -7.28 -0.28
C TRP A 140 -13.39 -7.43 1.17
N PRO A 141 -13.70 -8.54 1.89
CA PRO A 141 -13.27 -8.72 3.28
C PRO A 141 -11.76 -8.83 3.45
N GLU A 142 -11.06 -9.31 2.43
CA GLU A 142 -9.59 -9.36 2.43
C GLU A 142 -8.99 -7.97 2.33
N HIS A 143 -9.49 -7.13 1.42
CA HIS A 143 -9.05 -5.74 1.31
C HIS A 143 -9.29 -4.97 2.62
N VAL A 144 -10.47 -5.13 3.23
CA VAL A 144 -10.72 -4.53 4.56
C VAL A 144 -9.69 -4.99 5.59
N SER A 145 -9.34 -6.28 5.61
CA SER A 145 -8.34 -6.81 6.55
C SER A 145 -6.94 -6.27 6.28
N ILE A 146 -6.52 -6.19 5.01
CA ILE A 146 -5.21 -5.68 4.60
C ILE A 146 -5.02 -4.24 5.10
N PHE A 147 -6.05 -3.40 4.97
CA PHE A 147 -5.95 -2.01 5.43
C PHE A 147 -6.12 -1.85 6.93
N THR A 148 -7.02 -2.60 7.58
CA THR A 148 -7.33 -2.38 9.00
C THR A 148 -6.36 -3.08 9.96
N THR A 149 -5.74 -4.19 9.56
CA THR A 149 -4.86 -4.97 10.43
C THR A 149 -3.61 -4.18 10.86
N PRO A 150 -2.89 -3.48 9.96
CA PRO A 150 -1.74 -2.67 10.35
C PRO A 150 -2.11 -1.57 11.35
N PHE A 151 -3.25 -0.89 11.17
CA PHE A 151 -3.74 0.12 12.12
C PHE A 151 -4.04 -0.47 13.49
N LYS A 152 -4.69 -1.63 13.55
CA LYS A 152 -4.96 -2.31 14.82
C LYS A 152 -3.68 -2.70 15.55
N MET A 153 -2.66 -3.15 14.80
CA MET A 153 -1.35 -3.49 15.38
C MET A 153 -0.61 -2.23 15.84
N ALA A 154 -0.65 -1.15 15.06
CA ALA A 154 -0.06 0.14 15.42
C ALA A 154 -0.63 0.65 16.76
N LEU A 155 -1.95 0.67 16.89
CA LEU A 155 -2.61 1.08 18.14
C LEU A 155 -2.28 0.17 19.32
N LYS A 156 -2.25 -1.15 19.12
CA LYS A 156 -1.97 -2.10 20.20
C LYS A 156 -0.53 -2.04 20.70
N LEU A 157 0.41 -1.76 19.82
CA LEU A 157 1.84 -1.74 20.12
C LEU A 157 2.36 -0.31 20.38
N GLY A 158 1.52 0.71 20.24
CA GLY A 158 1.92 2.10 20.39
C GLY A 158 2.91 2.58 19.34
N ILE A 159 2.90 1.98 18.14
CA ILE A 159 3.78 2.38 17.03
C ILE A 159 3.05 3.44 16.21
N PRO A 160 3.52 4.70 16.18
CA PRO A 160 2.75 5.80 15.59
C PRO A 160 2.83 5.87 14.06
N LEU A 161 3.83 5.23 13.45
CA LEU A 161 4.10 5.33 12.02
C LEU A 161 3.76 4.03 11.28
N ILE A 162 2.99 4.15 10.21
CA ILE A 162 2.69 3.05 9.28
C ILE A 162 3.17 3.46 7.88
N MET A 163 4.07 2.68 7.30
CA MET A 163 4.64 2.93 5.98
C MET A 163 3.97 2.05 4.94
N TYR A 164 3.03 2.60 4.17
CA TYR A 164 2.42 1.91 3.05
C TYR A 164 3.27 2.04 1.79
N GLY A 165 3.43 0.95 1.04
CA GLY A 165 4.13 0.93 -0.25
C GLY A 165 3.27 1.34 -1.43
N GLU A 166 1.97 1.51 -1.24
CA GLU A 166 1.00 1.79 -2.29
C GLU A 166 0.35 3.16 -2.09
N ASN A 167 0.33 3.96 -3.14
CA ASN A 167 -0.45 5.20 -3.19
C ASN A 167 -1.33 5.19 -4.44
N PRO A 168 -2.60 4.73 -4.32
CA PRO A 168 -3.52 4.63 -5.46
C PRO A 168 -3.73 5.95 -6.21
N GLN A 169 -3.63 7.08 -5.52
CA GLN A 169 -3.78 8.40 -6.14
C GLN A 169 -2.60 8.75 -7.05
N GLN A 170 -1.39 8.38 -6.65
CA GLN A 170 -0.20 8.59 -7.49
C GLN A 170 -0.09 7.58 -8.63
N GLU A 171 -0.55 6.35 -8.40
CA GLU A 171 -0.44 5.28 -9.39
C GLU A 171 -1.49 5.40 -10.48
N TYR A 172 -2.69 5.79 -10.11
CA TYR A 172 -3.83 5.72 -11.01
C TYR A 172 -4.48 7.08 -11.30
N GLY A 173 -4.03 8.16 -10.67
CA GLY A 173 -4.71 9.44 -10.65
C GLY A 173 -5.95 9.38 -9.76
N GLY A 174 -6.06 10.31 -8.84
CA GLY A 174 -7.22 10.46 -7.96
C GLY A 174 -8.22 11.48 -8.51
N PRO A 175 -9.27 11.80 -7.75
CA PRO A 175 -10.19 12.89 -8.09
C PRO A 175 -9.43 14.21 -8.25
N PRO A 176 -10.00 15.19 -8.98
CA PRO A 176 -9.42 16.51 -9.12
C PRO A 176 -9.11 17.13 -7.75
N GLY A 177 -7.91 17.66 -7.57
CA GLY A 177 -7.44 18.19 -6.27
C GLY A 177 -6.68 17.19 -5.38
N SER A 178 -6.63 15.91 -5.72
CA SER A 178 -5.77 14.93 -5.02
C SER A 178 -4.27 15.19 -5.23
N GLU A 179 -3.94 16.14 -6.08
CA GLU A 179 -2.57 16.60 -6.34
C GLU A 179 -1.93 17.23 -5.10
N LEU A 180 -2.72 17.85 -4.22
CA LEU A 180 -2.26 18.38 -2.94
C LEU A 180 -1.78 17.31 -1.95
N ALA A 181 -2.25 16.07 -2.07
CA ALA A 181 -1.76 14.94 -1.27
C ALA A 181 -0.34 14.47 -1.67
N ARG A 182 0.26 15.10 -2.67
CA ARG A 182 1.64 14.80 -3.11
C ARG A 182 2.70 15.54 -2.31
N GLU A 183 2.29 16.55 -1.57
CA GLU A 183 3.21 17.42 -0.81
C GLU A 183 3.31 17.06 0.68
N MET A 184 2.53 16.06 1.12
CA MET A 184 2.60 15.54 2.49
C MET A 184 3.38 14.24 2.56
#